data_12c46ac871f63e890e46c0952209b2cd
#
_entry.id   12c46ac871f63e890e46c0952209b2cd
#
_cell.length_a   1.000
_cell.length_b   1.000
_cell.length_c   1.000
_cell.angle_alpha   90.00
_cell.angle_beta   90.00
_cell.angle_gamma   90.00
#
_symmetry.space_group_name_H-M   'P 1'
#
loop_
_entity.id
_entity.type
_entity.pdbx_description
1 polymer ?
#
loop_
_entity_poly.entity_id
_entity_poly.type
_entity_poly.pdbx_seq_one_letter_code
_entity_poly.pdbx_strand_id
1 'polypeptide(L)'
;MKIIEPKVELWQQGDDSKAHAARCARVCYGRATGNDEATIKRLLDSKHWSMFRHITYHIIANDSDKDLENLIINHANTIGFSYHYEKHIYYITVNGNWALDHKVPFEYLSKYIVPNGYLNPKYHFADYPRKRVH
;
A
#
# COMPACT_ATOMS: atom_id res chain seq x y z
N MET A 1 2.31 5.73 -40.12
CA MET A 1 1.65 5.32 -38.87
C MET A 1 2.44 4.21 -38.20
N LYS A 2 2.80 4.41 -36.95
CA LYS A 2 3.56 3.41 -36.18
C LYS A 2 2.57 2.43 -35.55
N ILE A 3 2.72 1.15 -35.88
CA ILE A 3 1.88 0.10 -35.28
C ILE A 3 2.60 -0.40 -34.03
N ILE A 4 1.92 -0.34 -32.89
CA ILE A 4 2.43 -0.82 -31.60
C ILE A 4 1.68 -2.11 -31.26
N GLU A 5 2.42 -3.19 -31.04
CA GLU A 5 1.80 -4.43 -30.58
C GLU A 5 1.34 -4.27 -29.14
N PRO A 6 0.10 -4.69 -28.81
CA PRO A 6 -0.37 -4.66 -27.42
C PRO A 6 0.51 -5.55 -26.54
N LYS A 7 0.89 -5.03 -25.39
CA LYS A 7 1.70 -5.75 -24.42
C LYS A 7 1.06 -5.65 -23.04
N VAL A 8 0.92 -6.78 -22.38
CA VAL A 8 0.41 -6.84 -21.01
C VAL A 8 1.54 -7.30 -20.10
N GLU A 9 1.85 -6.50 -19.11
CA GLU A 9 2.84 -6.80 -18.10
C GLU A 9 2.19 -6.77 -16.72
N LEU A 10 2.51 -7.75 -15.89
CA LEU A 10 2.14 -7.74 -14.47
C LEU A 10 3.25 -7.06 -13.68
N TRP A 11 2.91 -5.96 -13.03
CA TRP A 11 3.85 -5.26 -12.14
C TRP A 11 3.52 -5.59 -10.70
N GLN A 12 4.53 -6.00 -9.97
CA GLN A 12 4.43 -6.18 -8.53
C GLN A 12 5.10 -5.01 -7.83
N GLN A 13 4.49 -4.53 -6.75
CA GLN A 13 5.03 -3.41 -6.00
C GLN A 13 6.40 -3.72 -5.39
N GLY A 14 6.62 -4.97 -4.94
CA GLY A 14 7.82 -5.33 -4.22
C GLY A 14 7.90 -4.58 -2.88
N ASP A 15 9.12 -4.35 -2.40
CA ASP A 15 9.34 -3.62 -1.15
C ASP A 15 9.65 -2.13 -1.36
N ASP A 16 9.92 -1.71 -2.59
CA ASP A 16 10.15 -0.31 -2.93
C ASP A 16 8.85 0.32 -3.48
N SER A 17 8.02 0.80 -2.57
CA SER A 17 6.73 1.38 -2.93
C SER A 17 6.88 2.70 -3.70
N LYS A 18 7.94 3.47 -3.42
CA LYS A 18 8.18 4.74 -4.12
C LYS A 18 8.56 4.51 -5.58
N ALA A 19 9.43 3.53 -5.85
CA ALA A 19 9.80 3.17 -7.20
C ALA A 19 8.57 2.69 -7.99
N HIS A 20 7.72 1.90 -7.37
CA HIS A 20 6.48 1.43 -7.99
C HIS A 20 5.55 2.59 -8.35
N ALA A 21 5.32 3.53 -7.43
CA ALA A 21 4.47 4.70 -7.68
C ALA A 21 5.06 5.59 -8.78
N ALA A 22 6.38 5.81 -8.76
CA ALA A 22 7.06 6.61 -9.78
C ALA A 22 6.94 5.97 -11.16
N ARG A 23 7.08 4.66 -11.26
CA ARG A 23 6.89 3.92 -12.51
C ARG A 23 5.47 4.09 -13.06
N CYS A 24 4.47 3.95 -12.21
CA CYS A 24 3.07 4.13 -12.60
C CYS A 24 2.81 5.55 -13.10
N ALA A 25 3.37 6.56 -12.40
CA ALA A 25 3.24 7.95 -12.80
C ALA A 25 3.88 8.22 -14.15
N ARG A 26 5.09 7.70 -14.37
CA ARG A 26 5.80 7.90 -15.66
C ARG A 26 5.03 7.30 -16.83
N VAL A 27 4.42 6.14 -16.63
CA VAL A 27 3.59 5.52 -17.68
C VAL A 27 2.38 6.39 -18.00
N CYS A 28 1.73 6.95 -16.99
CA CYS A 28 0.59 7.86 -17.20
C CYS A 28 0.99 9.11 -18.00
N TYR A 29 2.23 9.59 -17.86
CA TYR A 29 2.74 10.74 -18.60
C TYR A 29 3.48 10.36 -19.90
N GLY A 30 3.43 9.08 -20.29
CA GLY A 30 4.07 8.61 -21.52
C GLY A 30 5.58 8.52 -21.46
N ARG A 31 6.19 8.47 -20.28
CA ARG A 31 7.64 8.37 -20.08
C ARG A 31 8.00 7.02 -19.49
N ALA A 32 8.88 6.28 -20.17
CA ALA A 32 9.31 4.94 -19.73
C ALA A 32 10.35 4.98 -18.62
N THR A 33 11.20 6.02 -18.58
CA THR A 33 12.31 6.12 -17.65
C THR A 33 12.37 7.51 -16.99
N GLY A 34 13.11 7.61 -15.90
CA GLY A 34 13.30 8.86 -15.20
C GLY A 34 13.86 8.66 -13.79
N ASN A 35 14.07 9.76 -13.08
CA ASN A 35 14.52 9.75 -11.70
C ASN A 35 13.34 9.59 -10.76
N ASP A 36 13.32 8.50 -9.99
CA ASP A 36 12.21 8.18 -9.10
C ASP A 36 12.01 9.23 -8.00
N GLU A 37 13.10 9.71 -7.39
CA GLU A 37 13.01 10.73 -6.34
C GLU A 37 12.42 12.04 -6.86
N ALA A 38 12.87 12.49 -8.04
CA ALA A 38 12.36 13.70 -8.67
C ALA A 38 10.88 13.55 -9.03
N THR A 39 10.48 12.38 -9.52
CA THR A 39 9.07 12.08 -9.84
C THR A 39 8.21 12.13 -8.59
N ILE A 40 8.62 11.46 -7.52
CA ILE A 40 7.89 11.43 -6.24
C ILE A 40 7.78 12.85 -5.66
N LYS A 41 8.88 13.62 -5.66
CA LYS A 41 8.85 14.98 -5.15
C LYS A 41 7.85 15.84 -5.91
N ARG A 42 7.84 15.75 -7.24
CA ARG A 42 6.90 16.49 -8.07
C ARG A 42 5.44 16.12 -7.76
N LEU A 43 5.15 14.83 -7.59
CA LEU A 43 3.81 14.38 -7.24
C LEU A 43 3.37 14.89 -5.87
N LEU A 44 4.27 14.89 -4.88
CA LEU A 44 3.98 15.39 -3.54
C LEU A 44 3.76 16.91 -3.55
N ASP A 45 4.65 17.66 -4.22
CA ASP A 45 4.59 19.11 -4.26
C ASP A 45 3.36 19.63 -5.00
N SER A 46 2.95 18.95 -6.06
CA SER A 46 1.78 19.32 -6.87
C SER A 46 0.47 18.75 -6.32
N LYS A 47 0.52 17.99 -5.23
CA LYS A 47 -0.63 17.32 -4.61
C LYS A 47 -1.35 16.36 -5.57
N HIS A 48 -0.66 15.80 -6.54
CA HIS A 48 -1.19 14.74 -7.41
C HIS A 48 -1.08 13.38 -6.71
N TRP A 49 -1.74 13.28 -5.56
CA TRP A 49 -1.61 12.13 -4.68
C TRP A 49 -2.36 10.89 -5.15
N SER A 50 -3.22 11.03 -6.16
CA SER A 50 -3.95 9.89 -6.72
C SER A 50 -3.03 8.80 -7.26
N MET A 51 -1.82 9.16 -7.72
CA MET A 51 -0.82 8.18 -8.16
C MET A 51 -0.36 7.27 -7.03
N PHE A 52 -0.42 7.73 -5.78
CA PHE A 52 -0.05 6.94 -4.62
C PHE A 52 -1.09 5.85 -4.29
N ARG A 53 -2.24 5.84 -4.96
CA ARG A 53 -3.19 4.72 -4.87
C ARG A 53 -2.61 3.41 -5.41
N HIS A 54 -1.55 3.48 -6.22
CA HIS A 54 -0.83 2.31 -6.70
C HIS A 54 0.07 1.69 -5.64
N ILE A 55 0.35 2.42 -4.55
CA ILE A 55 1.05 1.88 -3.40
C ILE A 55 0.03 1.23 -2.47
N THR A 56 0.32 0.01 -2.03
CA THR A 56 -0.53 -0.72 -1.09
C THR A 56 0.28 -1.12 0.12
N TYR A 57 -0.26 -0.86 1.31
CA TYR A 57 0.31 -1.31 2.59
C TYR A 57 -0.59 -2.36 3.20
N HIS A 58 0.01 -3.44 3.67
CA HIS A 58 -0.70 -4.52 4.33
C HIS A 58 -0.30 -4.56 5.80
N ILE A 59 -1.30 -4.55 6.66
CA ILE A 59 -1.15 -4.49 8.10
C ILE A 59 -1.82 -5.73 8.70
N ILE A 60 -1.11 -6.43 9.57
CA ILE A 60 -1.64 -7.62 10.25
C ILE A 60 -1.40 -7.45 11.75
N ALA A 61 -2.47 -7.47 12.52
CA ALA A 61 -2.39 -7.30 13.97
C ALA A 61 -3.48 -8.09 14.67
N ASN A 62 -3.21 -8.51 15.91
CA ASN A 62 -4.24 -9.16 16.71
C ASN A 62 -5.18 -8.13 17.36
N ASP A 63 -6.29 -8.60 17.91
CA ASP A 63 -7.33 -7.77 18.50
C ASP A 63 -7.06 -7.36 19.95
N SER A 64 -5.86 -7.62 20.48
CA SER A 64 -5.49 -7.22 21.85
C SER A 64 -5.27 -5.70 21.96
N ASP A 65 -5.00 -5.03 20.84
CA ASP A 65 -4.79 -3.58 20.80
C ASP A 65 -6.13 -2.86 20.64
N LYS A 66 -6.65 -2.31 21.73
CA LYS A 66 -7.95 -1.64 21.72
C LYS A 66 -7.93 -0.31 20.97
N ASP A 67 -6.79 0.37 20.95
CA ASP A 67 -6.63 1.61 20.19
C ASP A 67 -6.69 1.33 18.69
N LEU A 68 -6.15 0.19 18.26
CA LEU A 68 -6.26 -0.27 16.89
C LEU A 68 -7.72 -0.54 16.49
N GLU A 69 -8.48 -1.17 17.37
CA GLU A 69 -9.91 -1.44 17.12
C GLU A 69 -10.67 -0.13 16.90
N ASN A 70 -10.45 0.85 17.75
CA ASN A 70 -11.08 2.16 17.61
C ASN A 70 -10.68 2.86 16.31
N LEU A 71 -9.41 2.76 15.93
CA LEU A 71 -8.93 3.32 14.68
C LEU A 71 -9.65 2.68 13.48
N ILE A 72 -9.81 1.37 13.48
CA ILE A 72 -10.51 0.64 12.42
C ILE A 72 -11.97 1.09 12.32
N ILE A 73 -12.66 1.17 13.45
CA ILE A 73 -14.07 1.61 13.48
C ILE A 73 -14.21 3.03 12.90
N ASN A 74 -13.30 3.93 13.26
CA ASN A 74 -13.36 5.31 12.80
C ASN A 74 -13.04 5.48 11.32
N HIS A 75 -12.31 4.56 10.70
CA HIS A 75 -11.82 4.70 9.32
C HIS A 75 -12.34 3.64 8.35
N ALA A 76 -13.17 2.71 8.81
CA ALA A 76 -13.64 1.57 8.00
C ALA A 76 -14.37 2.00 6.71
N ASN A 77 -15.00 3.16 6.71
CA ASN A 77 -15.78 3.65 5.56
C ASN A 77 -15.02 4.70 4.72
N THR A 78 -13.74 4.92 4.99
CA THR A 78 -12.95 5.85 4.20
C THR A 78 -12.42 5.19 2.93
N ILE A 79 -12.26 5.99 1.87
CA ILE A 79 -11.75 5.49 0.59
C ILE A 79 -10.28 5.13 0.72
N GLY A 80 -9.91 3.95 0.25
CA GLY A 80 -8.54 3.47 0.30
C GLY A 80 -8.18 2.70 1.57
N PHE A 81 -9.17 2.43 2.41
CA PHE A 81 -9.03 1.62 3.61
C PHE A 81 -9.99 0.43 3.54
N SER A 82 -9.49 -0.77 3.76
CA SER A 82 -10.31 -1.96 3.89
C SER A 82 -9.74 -2.87 4.97
N TYR A 83 -10.60 -3.69 5.56
CA TYR A 83 -10.14 -4.64 6.57
C TYR A 83 -10.96 -5.92 6.54
N HIS A 84 -10.35 -6.96 7.06
CA HIS A 84 -10.98 -8.24 7.31
C HIS A 84 -10.58 -8.70 8.71
N TYR A 85 -11.56 -9.20 9.48
CA TYR A 85 -11.32 -9.70 10.83
C TYR A 85 -11.67 -11.18 10.88
N GLU A 86 -10.73 -12.01 11.30
CA GLU A 86 -10.92 -13.44 11.42
C GLU A 86 -10.00 -14.01 12.48
N LYS A 87 -10.56 -14.85 13.35
CA LYS A 87 -9.79 -15.57 14.38
C LYS A 87 -8.90 -14.64 15.23
N HIS A 88 -9.48 -13.53 15.69
CA HIS A 88 -8.81 -12.51 16.52
C HIS A 88 -7.69 -11.75 15.81
N ILE A 89 -7.63 -11.81 14.48
CA ILE A 89 -6.61 -11.12 13.69
C ILE A 89 -7.31 -10.13 12.75
N TYR A 90 -6.79 -8.91 12.71
CA TYR A 90 -7.15 -7.89 11.72
C TYR A 90 -6.18 -7.93 10.55
N TYR A 91 -6.73 -8.03 9.35
CA TYR A 91 -6.00 -7.89 8.09
C TYR A 91 -6.45 -6.58 7.46
N ILE A 92 -5.57 -5.59 7.43
CA ILE A 92 -5.91 -4.24 6.98
C ILE A 92 -5.11 -3.93 5.73
N THR A 93 -5.77 -3.34 4.74
CA THR A 93 -5.12 -2.88 3.53
C THR A 93 -5.43 -1.41 3.32
N VAL A 94 -4.39 -0.59 3.15
CA VAL A 94 -4.53 0.83 2.86
C VAL A 94 -3.67 1.20 1.66
N ASN A 95 -4.11 2.17 0.87
CA ASN A 95 -3.29 2.69 -0.22
C ASN A 95 -2.50 3.92 0.24
N GLY A 96 -1.50 4.30 -0.59
CA GLY A 96 -0.64 5.44 -0.25
C GLY A 96 -1.36 6.77 -0.19
N ASN A 97 -2.42 6.96 -1.00
CA ASN A 97 -3.22 8.17 -0.93
C ASN A 97 -3.93 8.31 0.42
N TRP A 98 -4.51 7.20 0.90
CA TRP A 98 -5.11 7.18 2.24
C TRP A 98 -4.09 7.50 3.31
N ALA A 99 -2.88 6.94 3.21
CA ALA A 99 -1.80 7.19 4.16
C ALA A 99 -1.41 8.68 4.21
N LEU A 100 -1.39 9.36 3.07
CA LEU A 100 -1.11 10.80 3.00
C LEU A 100 -2.23 11.64 3.61
N ASP A 101 -3.48 11.25 3.39
CA ASP A 101 -4.66 11.97 3.92
C ASP A 101 -4.87 11.71 5.42
N HIS A 102 -4.35 10.60 5.93
CA HIS A 102 -4.56 10.16 7.31
C HIS A 102 -3.21 9.84 7.97
N LYS A 103 -2.33 10.84 8.05
CA LYS A 103 -0.96 10.64 8.53
C LYS A 103 -0.87 10.08 9.95
N VAL A 104 -1.67 10.60 10.87
CA VAL A 104 -1.62 10.17 12.28
C VAL A 104 -2.12 8.72 12.42
N PRO A 105 -3.30 8.35 11.90
CA PRO A 105 -3.72 6.94 11.91
C PRO A 105 -2.73 6.01 11.20
N PHE A 106 -2.19 6.44 10.08
CA PHE A 106 -1.23 5.62 9.34
C PHE A 106 0.07 5.41 10.13
N GLU A 107 0.56 6.42 10.82
CA GLU A 107 1.73 6.29 11.68
C GLU A 107 1.50 5.22 12.76
N TYR A 108 0.31 5.19 13.36
CA TYR A 108 -0.05 4.16 14.33
C TYR A 108 -0.04 2.77 13.71
N LEU A 109 -0.64 2.62 12.52
CA LEU A 109 -0.69 1.35 11.80
C LEU A 109 0.69 0.88 11.33
N SER A 110 1.64 1.79 11.14
CA SER A 110 2.93 1.48 10.52
C SER A 110 3.73 0.43 11.27
N LYS A 111 3.56 0.33 12.59
CA LYS A 111 4.25 -0.68 13.40
C LYS A 111 3.80 -2.12 13.10
N TYR A 112 2.68 -2.28 12.42
CA TYR A 112 2.12 -3.58 12.05
C TYR A 112 2.23 -3.88 10.55
N ILE A 113 2.90 -3.02 9.79
CA ILE A 113 3.07 -3.23 8.35
C ILE A 113 3.91 -4.49 8.12
N VAL A 114 3.44 -5.32 7.19
CA VAL A 114 4.18 -6.51 6.76
C VAL A 114 4.78 -6.27 5.38
N PRO A 115 5.99 -6.82 5.10
CA PRO A 115 6.59 -6.71 3.78
C PRO A 115 5.72 -7.34 2.69
N ASN A 116 5.65 -6.72 1.52
CA ASN A 116 4.83 -7.22 0.41
C ASN A 116 5.23 -8.62 -0.05
N GLY A 117 6.50 -8.96 0.06
CA GLY A 117 7.00 -10.29 -0.27
C GLY A 117 6.30 -11.41 0.48
N TYR A 118 5.78 -11.12 1.66
CA TYR A 118 5.03 -12.10 2.43
C TYR A 118 3.65 -12.40 1.86
N LEU A 119 3.13 -11.55 0.99
CA LEU A 119 1.85 -11.75 0.33
C LEU A 119 2.00 -12.55 -0.97
N ASN A 120 3.22 -12.95 -1.30
CA ASN A 120 3.49 -13.83 -2.42
C ASN A 120 2.80 -15.19 -2.16
N PRO A 121 2.20 -15.83 -3.19
CA PRO A 121 1.50 -17.11 -3.03
C PRO A 121 2.32 -18.23 -2.38
N LYS A 122 3.64 -18.16 -2.43
CA LYS A 122 4.51 -19.16 -1.76
C LYS A 122 4.54 -19.03 -0.25
N TYR A 123 4.04 -17.95 0.33
CA TYR A 123 3.95 -17.75 1.77
C TYR A 123 2.49 -17.95 2.21
N HIS A 124 2.28 -18.67 3.27
CA HIS A 124 0.95 -18.88 3.84
C HIS A 124 0.58 -17.73 4.78
N PHE A 125 -0.59 -17.15 4.60
CA PHE A 125 -1.10 -16.11 5.49
C PHE A 125 -1.10 -16.55 6.95
N ALA A 126 -1.36 -17.81 7.21
CA ALA A 126 -1.39 -18.35 8.57
C ALA A 126 -0.06 -18.20 9.31
N ASP A 127 1.06 -18.11 8.61
CA ASP A 127 2.37 -17.97 9.23
C ASP A 127 2.64 -16.53 9.72
N TYR A 128 1.96 -15.56 9.16
CA TYR A 128 2.13 -14.15 9.47
C TYR A 128 1.79 -13.79 10.91
N PRO A 129 0.56 -14.08 11.36
CA PRO A 129 0.15 -13.74 12.70
C PRO A 129 1.07 -14.32 13.76
N ARG A 130 1.60 -15.53 13.54
CA ARG A 130 2.52 -16.20 14.47
C ARG A 130 3.85 -15.47 14.60
N LYS A 131 4.31 -14.83 13.52
CA LYS A 131 5.60 -14.14 13.50
C LYS A 131 5.51 -12.69 13.98
N ARG A 132 4.32 -12.08 13.90
CA ARG A 132 4.13 -10.64 14.16
C ARG A 132 3.41 -10.33 15.45
N VAL A 133 2.71 -11.29 16.03
CA VAL A 133 1.81 -11.09 17.16
C VAL A 133 2.46 -11.48 18.50
N HIS A 134 3.74 -11.72 18.48
CA HIS A 134 4.49 -12.09 19.70
C HIS A 134 4.91 -10.87 20.47
#